data_aaedee6cb053951afbd98417ed1c785b
#
_entry.id   aaedee6cb053951afbd98417ed1c785b
#
_cell.length_a   1.000
_cell.length_b   1.000
_cell.length_c   1.000
_cell.angle_alpha   90.00
_cell.angle_beta   90.00
_cell.angle_gamma   90.00
#
_symmetry.space_group_name_H-M   'P 1'
#
loop_
_entity.id
_entity.type
_entity.pdbx_description
1 polymer ?
#
loop_
_entity_poly.entity_id
_entity_poly.type
_entity_poly.pdbx_seq_one_letter_code
_entity_poly.pdbx_strand_id
1 'polypeptide(L)'
;MTYTVQTTAAFDRDFKKLDSYTRRIIRGWIVKNLTNSENPRAHGKALTGNHKGEWRYRIGDYRLICAIEDERLVILSLALGHRRKVH
;
A
#
# COMPACT_ATOMS: atom_id res chain seq x y z
N MET A 1 -18.69 -1.19 7.41
CA MET A 1 -18.26 -0.17 6.44
C MET A 1 -16.90 -0.56 5.89
N THR A 2 -16.67 -0.29 4.62
CA THR A 2 -15.46 -0.76 3.96
C THR A 2 -14.60 0.41 3.50
N TYR A 3 -13.30 0.15 3.40
CA TYR A 3 -12.33 1.14 2.95
C TYR A 3 -12.19 1.09 1.43
N THR A 4 -11.92 2.24 0.82
CA THR A 4 -11.52 2.31 -0.58
C THR A 4 -10.03 2.58 -0.68
N VAL A 5 -9.42 2.11 -1.77
CA VAL A 5 -7.99 2.34 -2.02
C VAL A 5 -7.86 3.47 -3.02
N GLN A 6 -7.05 4.47 -2.65
CA GLN A 6 -6.70 5.57 -3.55
C GLN A 6 -5.19 5.58 -3.74
N THR A 7 -4.74 6.12 -4.87
CA THR A 7 -3.33 6.18 -5.18
C THR A 7 -2.87 7.64 -5.28
N THR A 8 -1.56 7.83 -5.15
CA THR A 8 -0.92 9.13 -5.32
C THR A 8 -0.09 9.12 -6.59
N ALA A 9 0.32 10.29 -7.05
CA ALA A 9 1.20 10.40 -8.20
C ALA A 9 2.52 9.67 -7.97
N ALA A 10 3.04 9.71 -6.73
CA ALA A 10 4.26 9.00 -6.38
C ALA A 10 4.10 7.48 -6.51
N PHE A 11 2.99 6.96 -6.01
CA PHE A 11 2.69 5.54 -6.16
C PHE A 11 2.55 5.16 -7.63
N ASP A 12 1.79 5.96 -8.38
CA ASP A 12 1.55 5.67 -9.81
C ASP A 12 2.87 5.63 -10.58
N ARG A 13 3.79 6.55 -10.28
CA ARG A 13 5.11 6.59 -10.91
C ARG A 13 5.91 5.32 -10.60
N ASP A 14 5.92 4.90 -9.34
CA ASP A 14 6.62 3.70 -8.92
C ASP A 14 6.03 2.46 -9.59
N PHE A 15 4.70 2.41 -9.64
CA PHE A 15 3.98 1.27 -10.21
C PHE A 15 4.25 1.11 -11.70
N LYS A 16 4.32 2.23 -12.43
CA LYS A 16 4.58 2.21 -13.87
C LYS A 16 5.94 1.63 -14.22
N LYS A 17 6.91 1.74 -13.33
CA LYS A 17 8.27 1.24 -13.57
C LYS A 17 8.38 -0.27 -13.48
N LEU A 18 7.35 -0.94 -12.97
CA LEU A 18 7.37 -2.38 -12.77
C LEU A 18 6.97 -3.09 -14.06
N ASP A 19 7.47 -4.31 -14.21
CA ASP A 19 7.04 -5.15 -15.33
C ASP A 19 5.57 -5.58 -15.15
N SER A 20 4.96 -6.07 -16.22
CA SER A 20 3.53 -6.39 -16.19
C SER A 20 3.19 -7.52 -15.21
N TYR A 21 4.10 -8.48 -15.06
CA TYR A 21 3.88 -9.59 -14.12
C TYR A 21 3.84 -9.08 -12.68
N THR A 22 4.82 -8.25 -12.29
CA THR A 22 4.89 -7.70 -10.94
C THR A 22 3.70 -6.79 -10.66
N ARG A 23 3.31 -5.96 -11.62
CA ARG A 23 2.13 -5.11 -11.47
C ARG A 23 0.87 -5.93 -11.22
N ARG A 24 0.73 -7.06 -11.91
CA ARG A 24 -0.42 -7.94 -11.73
C ARG A 24 -0.47 -8.52 -10.33
N ILE A 25 0.68 -8.95 -9.81
CA ILE A 25 0.77 -9.50 -8.46
C ILE A 25 0.41 -8.46 -7.41
N ILE A 26 0.96 -7.26 -7.53
CA ILE A 26 0.72 -6.19 -6.57
C ILE A 26 -0.75 -5.75 -6.62
N ARG A 27 -1.27 -5.54 -7.83
CA ARG A 27 -2.68 -5.16 -7.98
C ARG A 27 -3.62 -6.23 -7.41
N GLY A 28 -3.33 -7.49 -7.68
CA GLY A 28 -4.14 -8.59 -7.18
C GLY A 28 -4.13 -8.65 -5.66
N TRP A 29 -2.97 -8.43 -5.05
CA TRP A 29 -2.85 -8.40 -3.60
C TRP A 29 -3.69 -7.27 -2.99
N ILE A 30 -3.60 -6.07 -3.59
CA ILE A 30 -4.34 -4.90 -3.12
C ILE A 30 -5.85 -5.14 -3.23
N VAL A 31 -6.30 -5.66 -4.37
CA VAL A 31 -7.71 -5.93 -4.57
C VAL A 31 -8.22 -6.97 -3.58
N LYS A 32 -7.44 -8.02 -3.35
CA LYS A 32 -7.84 -9.10 -2.46
C LYS A 32 -7.87 -8.68 -0.99
N ASN A 33 -6.90 -7.88 -0.56
CA ASN A 33 -6.68 -7.63 0.86
C ASN A 33 -7.09 -6.24 1.33
N LEU A 34 -7.10 -5.25 0.46
CA LEU A 34 -7.35 -3.86 0.86
C LEU A 34 -8.64 -3.29 0.29
N THR A 35 -8.96 -3.59 -0.97
CA THR A 35 -10.19 -3.07 -1.59
C THR A 35 -11.40 -3.67 -0.89
N ASN A 36 -12.28 -2.81 -0.42
CA ASN A 36 -13.47 -3.19 0.34
C ASN A 36 -13.15 -3.90 1.65
N SER A 37 -11.96 -3.70 2.19
CA SER A 37 -11.59 -4.26 3.48
C SER A 37 -12.34 -3.55 4.61
N GLU A 38 -12.76 -4.31 5.61
CA GLU A 38 -13.33 -3.75 6.82
C GLU A 38 -12.26 -3.45 7.87
N ASN A 39 -11.09 -4.08 7.73
CA ASN A 39 -10.00 -3.90 8.68
C ASN A 39 -8.65 -3.88 7.94
N PRO A 40 -8.24 -2.70 7.44
CA PRO A 40 -6.97 -2.60 6.71
C PRO A 40 -5.75 -2.86 7.58
N ARG A 41 -5.89 -2.82 8.91
CA ARG A 41 -4.78 -3.09 9.81
C ARG A 41 -4.63 -4.56 10.17
N ALA A 42 -5.44 -5.43 9.58
CA ALA A 42 -5.29 -6.88 9.74
C ALA A 42 -4.00 -7.38 9.09
N HIS A 43 -3.47 -6.65 8.11
CA HIS A 43 -2.20 -6.96 7.43
C HIS A 43 -1.22 -5.84 7.67
N GLY A 44 0.07 -6.14 7.53
CA GLY A 44 1.11 -5.14 7.59
C GLY A 44 1.49 -4.71 8.99
N LYS A 45 2.22 -3.61 9.06
CA LYS A 45 2.74 -3.09 10.32
C LYS A 45 2.77 -1.57 10.32
N ALA A 46 2.63 -0.98 11.51
CA ALA A 46 2.80 0.45 11.70
C ALA A 46 4.26 0.83 11.52
N LEU A 47 4.51 1.98 10.91
CA LEU A 47 5.85 2.53 10.79
C LEU A 47 6.15 3.44 11.97
N THR A 48 7.45 3.62 12.24
CA THR A 48 7.94 4.44 13.35
C THR A 48 8.89 5.51 12.81
N GLY A 49 9.35 6.39 13.69
CA GLY A 49 10.27 7.45 13.31
C GLY A 49 9.62 8.49 12.42
N ASN A 50 10.30 8.85 11.34
CA ASN A 50 9.83 9.89 10.42
C ASN A 50 8.54 9.51 9.68
N HIS A 51 8.19 8.23 9.69
CA HIS A 51 6.99 7.73 9.01
C HIS A 51 5.88 7.37 9.98
N LYS A 52 5.98 7.86 11.22
CA LYS A 52 4.97 7.60 12.24
C LYS A 52 3.58 7.99 11.73
N GLY A 53 2.62 7.08 11.90
CA GLY A 53 1.26 7.28 11.41
C GLY A 53 1.01 6.65 10.06
N GLU A 54 2.04 6.14 9.40
CA GLU A 54 1.91 5.42 8.14
C GLU A 54 1.93 3.93 8.39
N TRP A 55 1.44 3.17 7.40
CA TRP A 55 1.30 1.73 7.50
C TRP A 55 2.01 1.06 6.34
N ARG A 56 2.69 -0.05 6.60
CA ARG A 56 3.45 -0.77 5.58
C ARG A 56 2.85 -2.14 5.34
N TYR A 57 2.63 -2.45 4.06
CA TYR A 57 2.24 -3.78 3.62
C TYR A 57 3.40 -4.42 2.87
N ARG A 58 3.59 -5.71 3.09
CA ARG A 58 4.61 -6.47 2.38
C ARG A 58 3.93 -7.33 1.31
N ILE A 59 4.32 -7.11 0.05
CA ILE A 59 3.79 -7.86 -1.09
C ILE A 59 4.97 -8.50 -1.81
N GLY A 60 5.27 -9.77 -1.47
CA GLY A 60 6.47 -10.42 -1.98
C GLY A 60 7.73 -9.66 -1.56
N ASP A 61 8.52 -9.23 -2.53
CA ASP A 61 9.73 -8.44 -2.28
C ASP A 61 9.46 -6.93 -2.28
N TYR A 62 8.21 -6.52 -2.37
CA TYR A 62 7.85 -5.12 -2.43
C TYR A 62 7.20 -4.66 -1.14
N ARG A 63 7.32 -3.36 -0.88
CA ARG A 63 6.69 -2.72 0.27
C ARG A 63 5.79 -1.61 -0.22
N LEU A 64 4.57 -1.63 0.25
CA LEU A 64 3.57 -0.59 -0.04
C LEU A 64 3.40 0.24 1.22
N ILE A 65 3.64 1.54 1.10
CA ILE A 65 3.49 2.47 2.22
C ILE A 65 2.17 3.22 2.03
N CYS A 66 1.33 3.18 3.04
CA CYS A 66 -0.01 3.77 2.97
C CYS A 66 -0.28 4.66 4.16
N ALA A 67 -1.17 5.62 3.97
CA ALA A 67 -1.83 6.33 5.06
C ALA A 67 -3.25 5.80 5.15
N ILE A 68 -3.65 5.37 6.34
CA ILE A 68 -5.00 4.87 6.58
C ILE A 68 -5.80 5.99 7.21
N GLU A 69 -6.80 6.50 6.47
CA GLU A 69 -7.63 7.61 6.91
C GLU A 69 -8.99 7.06 7.35
N ASP A 70 -9.11 6.82 8.64
CA ASP A 70 -10.28 6.15 9.19
C ASP A 70 -11.58 6.95 9.03
N GLU A 71 -11.50 8.27 9.14
CA GLU A 71 -12.67 9.12 9.02
C GLU A 71 -13.24 9.12 7.60
N ARG A 72 -12.39 8.92 6.61
CA ARG A 72 -12.79 8.88 5.20
C ARG A 72 -12.95 7.46 4.68
N LEU A 73 -12.58 6.46 5.46
CA LEU A 73 -12.54 5.06 5.05
C LEU A 73 -11.70 4.89 3.78
N VAL A 74 -10.51 5.49 3.79
CA VAL A 74 -9.59 5.50 2.66
C VAL A 74 -8.24 4.92 3.06
N ILE A 75 -7.69 4.08 2.20
CA ILE A 75 -6.30 3.62 2.27
C ILE A 75 -5.57 4.33 1.14
N LEU A 76 -4.76 5.32 1.47
CA LEU A 76 -4.07 6.13 0.49
C LEU A 76 -2.69 5.55 0.23
N SER A 77 -2.44 5.08 -0.99
CA SER A 77 -1.16 4.47 -1.39
C SER A 77 -0.15 5.59 -1.66
N LEU A 78 0.87 5.70 -0.82
CA LEU A 78 1.83 6.79 -0.85
C LEU A 78 3.08 6.44 -1.65
N ALA A 79 3.61 5.24 -1.47
CA ALA A 79 4.86 4.84 -2.11
C ALA A 79 4.90 3.33 -2.28
N LEU A 80 5.65 2.89 -3.29
CA LEU A 80 5.85 1.48 -3.58
C LEU A 80 7.32 1.27 -3.96
N GLY A 81 7.99 0.33 -3.34
CA GLY A 81 9.38 0.08 -3.65
C GLY A 81 9.82 -1.33 -3.31
N HIS A 82 10.94 -1.74 -3.92
CA HIS A 82 11.55 -3.02 -3.61
C HIS A 82 12.12 -2.95 -2.19
N ARG A 83 11.98 -4.04 -1.43
CA ARG A 83 12.38 -4.06 -0.02
C ARG A 83 13.84 -3.67 0.22
N ARG A 84 14.71 -3.85 -0.78
CA ARG A 84 16.13 -3.48 -0.68
C ARG A 84 16.39 -2.00 -0.88
N LYS A 85 15.40 -1.27 -1.40
CA LYS A 85 15.54 0.16 -1.73
C LYS A 85 14.68 1.06 -0.87
N VAL A 86 13.73 0.50 -0.14
CA VAL A 86 12.84 1.26 0.74
C VAL A 86 13.21 0.95 2.18
N HIS A 87 13.99 1.81 2.74
CA HIS A 87 14.44 1.69 4.13
C HIS A 87 13.93 2.85 4.96
#